data_661f139dc12c6ae18daf4d3b37675be1
#
_entry.id   661f139dc12c6ae18daf4d3b37675be1
#
_cell.length_a   1.000
_cell.length_b   1.000
_cell.length_c   1.000
_cell.angle_alpha   90.00
_cell.angle_beta   90.00
_cell.angle_gamma   90.00
#
_symmetry.space_group_name_H-M   'P 1'
#
loop_
_entity.id
_entity.type
_entity.pdbx_description
1 polymer ?
#
loop_
_entity_poly.entity_id
_entity_poly.type
_entity_poly.pdbx_seq_one_letter_code
_entity_poly.pdbx_strand_id
1 'polypeptide(L)'
;MHLLGVSVVGVYTYADDTLRCYEEKDFPLMEEVFRNASRIIGFNSKHFDVPVLQPHVKVPLASIPHLDLMEDVESHLGFRVSLDNLAKMNLGTQKSGHGLDAITWWREGKLDMLKKYCLDDVRITRDIYEFGKKNGHVVAETRTEPKVSIPVKWHMPVTASTAQVSLF
;
A
#
# COMPACT_ATOMS: atom_id res chain seq x y z
N MET A 1 -4.88 17.18 -17.61
CA MET A 1 -4.63 15.96 -16.84
C MET A 1 -5.99 15.38 -16.47
N HIS A 2 -6.43 14.35 -17.17
CA HIS A 2 -7.69 13.69 -16.81
C HIS A 2 -7.51 13.05 -15.43
N LEU A 3 -8.32 13.48 -14.49
CA LEU A 3 -8.45 12.86 -13.19
C LEU A 3 -8.72 11.37 -13.41
N LEU A 4 -7.75 10.52 -13.08
CA LEU A 4 -8.00 9.10 -12.92
C LEU A 4 -9.03 9.01 -11.80
N GLY A 5 -10.27 8.70 -12.15
CA GLY A 5 -11.31 8.51 -11.16
C GLY A 5 -10.85 7.41 -10.19
N VAL A 6 -10.89 7.68 -8.89
CA VAL A 6 -10.61 6.66 -7.89
C VAL A 6 -11.77 5.69 -7.86
N SER A 7 -11.54 4.47 -8.33
CA SER A 7 -12.59 3.46 -8.44
C SER A 7 -12.84 2.76 -7.11
N VAL A 8 -11.77 2.34 -6.45
CA VAL A 8 -11.79 1.64 -5.17
C VAL A 8 -10.53 1.96 -4.37
N VAL A 9 -10.64 1.95 -3.06
CA VAL A 9 -9.54 2.16 -2.12
C VAL A 9 -9.52 0.99 -1.13
N GLY A 10 -8.42 0.25 -1.07
CA GLY A 10 -8.21 -0.76 -0.05
C GLY A 10 -7.53 -0.15 1.18
N VAL A 11 -8.05 -0.47 2.36
CA VAL A 11 -7.49 -0.02 3.64
C VAL A 11 -7.50 -1.17 4.64
N TYR A 12 -6.35 -1.39 5.28
CA TYR A 12 -6.24 -2.21 6.47
C TYR A 12 -6.08 -1.33 7.70
N THR A 13 -6.83 -1.62 8.76
CA THR A 13 -6.76 -0.89 10.03
C THR A 13 -6.32 -1.82 11.15
N TYR A 14 -5.26 -1.43 11.86
CA TYR A 14 -4.74 -2.20 12.99
C TYR A 14 -5.64 -2.13 14.23
N ALA A 15 -6.44 -1.08 14.35
CA ALA A 15 -7.32 -0.88 15.50
C ALA A 15 -8.35 -2.01 15.68
N ASP A 16 -8.88 -2.51 14.59
CA ASP A 16 -9.93 -3.54 14.57
C ASP A 16 -9.56 -4.76 13.72
N ASP A 17 -8.29 -4.84 13.26
CA ASP A 17 -7.78 -5.91 12.41
C ASP A 17 -8.68 -6.16 11.19
N THR A 18 -9.10 -5.08 10.52
CA THR A 18 -10.01 -5.18 9.38
C THR A 18 -9.38 -4.73 8.08
N LEU A 19 -9.68 -5.47 7.03
CA LEU A 19 -9.33 -5.19 5.65
C LEU A 19 -10.60 -4.83 4.88
N ARG A 20 -10.70 -3.57 4.43
CA ARG A 20 -11.90 -3.05 3.75
C ARG A 20 -11.57 -2.42 2.42
N CYS A 21 -12.52 -2.53 1.50
CA CYS A 21 -12.51 -1.83 0.21
C CYS A 21 -13.60 -0.77 0.21
N TYR A 22 -13.23 0.47 -0.11
CA TYR A 22 -14.13 1.61 -0.19
C TYR A 22 -14.36 1.98 -1.65
N GLU A 23 -15.61 2.12 -2.05
CA GLU A 23 -16.02 2.75 -3.29
C GLU A 23 -16.25 4.25 -3.06
N GLU A 24 -16.40 5.03 -4.12
CA GLU A 24 -16.58 6.49 -4.02
C GLU A 24 -17.72 6.89 -3.06
N LYS A 25 -18.82 6.13 -3.06
CA LYS A 25 -19.95 6.33 -2.12
C LYS A 25 -19.58 6.16 -0.65
N ASP A 26 -18.50 5.42 -0.37
CA ASP A 26 -18.04 5.08 0.99
C ASP A 26 -16.92 6.01 1.47
N PHE A 27 -16.48 6.97 0.65
CA PHE A 27 -15.37 7.87 0.99
C PHE A 27 -15.58 8.69 2.26
N PRO A 28 -16.80 9.11 2.65
CA PRO A 28 -17.00 9.74 3.96
C PRO A 28 -16.60 8.84 5.13
N LEU A 29 -16.88 7.54 5.04
CA LEU A 29 -16.49 6.55 6.06
C LEU A 29 -14.96 6.33 6.07
N MET A 30 -14.37 6.25 4.89
CA MET A 30 -12.92 6.12 4.74
C MET A 30 -12.19 7.37 5.29
N GLU A 31 -12.71 8.56 5.02
CA GLU A 31 -12.16 9.81 5.54
C GLU A 31 -12.09 9.83 7.06
N GLU A 32 -13.10 9.26 7.74
CA GLU A 32 -13.09 9.12 9.20
C GLU A 32 -11.96 8.20 9.68
N VAL A 33 -11.66 7.12 8.94
CA VAL A 33 -10.50 6.26 9.22
C VAL A 33 -9.20 7.05 9.16
N PHE A 34 -8.99 7.85 8.11
CA PHE A 34 -7.80 8.69 7.98
C PHE A 34 -7.71 9.79 9.02
N ARG A 35 -8.84 10.39 9.38
CA ARG A 35 -8.89 11.43 10.42
C ARG A 35 -8.38 10.90 11.76
N ASN A 36 -8.64 9.64 12.06
CA ASN A 36 -8.22 8.98 13.29
C ASN A 36 -6.88 8.25 13.17
N ALA A 37 -6.28 8.22 11.98
CA ALA A 37 -5.01 7.55 11.77
C ALA A 37 -3.84 8.35 12.34
N SER A 38 -3.02 7.71 13.15
CA SER A 38 -1.75 8.29 13.64
C SER A 38 -0.62 8.14 12.63
N ARG A 39 -0.75 7.23 11.66
CA ARG A 39 0.26 6.92 10.65
C ARG A 39 -0.38 6.20 9.47
N ILE A 40 0.13 6.50 8.28
CA ILE A 40 -0.15 5.74 7.05
C ILE A 40 1.06 4.88 6.71
N ILE A 41 0.81 3.63 6.33
CA ILE A 41 1.83 2.73 5.79
C ILE A 41 1.37 2.33 4.40
N GLY A 42 2.25 2.44 3.40
CA GLY A 42 1.92 2.10 2.03
C GLY A 42 3.16 1.72 1.22
N PHE A 43 2.94 1.39 -0.03
CA PHE A 43 3.97 1.09 -1.00
C PHE A 43 3.82 2.02 -2.21
N ASN A 44 4.77 2.92 -2.45
CA ASN A 44 4.70 4.02 -3.42
C ASN A 44 3.52 4.98 -3.17
N SER A 45 2.96 4.94 -1.98
CA SER A 45 1.72 5.65 -1.65
C SER A 45 1.90 7.17 -1.52
N LYS A 46 3.06 7.65 -1.12
CA LYS A 46 3.36 9.10 -1.07
C LYS A 46 3.32 9.74 -2.45
N HIS A 47 3.81 9.03 -3.47
CA HIS A 47 3.93 9.55 -4.83
C HIS A 47 2.72 9.25 -5.70
N PHE A 48 1.95 8.23 -5.36
CA PHE A 48 0.80 7.80 -6.16
C PHE A 48 -0.53 7.91 -5.40
N ASP A 49 -0.73 7.10 -4.38
CA ASP A 49 -2.03 6.96 -3.69
C ASP A 49 -2.49 8.27 -3.06
N VAL A 50 -1.64 8.93 -2.30
CA VAL A 50 -1.98 10.17 -1.58
C VAL A 50 -2.33 11.31 -2.55
N PRO A 51 -1.54 11.63 -3.58
CA PRO A 51 -1.90 12.66 -4.54
C PRO A 51 -3.21 12.37 -5.31
N VAL A 52 -3.46 11.10 -5.63
CA VAL A 52 -4.68 10.70 -6.35
C VAL A 52 -5.91 10.77 -5.44
N LEU A 53 -5.77 10.41 -4.17
CA LEU A 53 -6.88 10.39 -3.21
C LEU A 53 -7.20 11.76 -2.63
N GLN A 54 -6.20 12.64 -2.47
CA GLN A 54 -6.38 13.93 -1.80
C GLN A 54 -7.54 14.79 -2.34
N PRO A 55 -7.80 14.87 -3.67
CA PRO A 55 -8.95 15.62 -4.19
C PRO A 55 -10.32 15.09 -3.75
N HIS A 56 -10.39 13.85 -3.28
CA HIS A 56 -11.64 13.17 -2.92
C HIS A 56 -11.93 13.18 -1.41
N VAL A 57 -10.99 13.66 -0.59
CA VAL A 57 -11.11 13.73 0.87
C VAL A 57 -10.71 15.11 1.40
N LYS A 58 -11.29 15.53 2.52
CA LYS A 58 -11.00 16.82 3.15
C LYS A 58 -9.81 16.74 4.11
N VAL A 59 -9.55 15.55 4.65
CA VAL A 59 -8.39 15.32 5.52
C VAL A 59 -7.11 15.56 4.73
N PRO A 60 -6.16 16.38 5.24
CA PRO A 60 -4.87 16.59 4.57
C PRO A 60 -3.98 15.36 4.76
N LEU A 61 -4.08 14.40 3.84
CA LEU A 61 -3.39 13.10 3.92
C LEU A 61 -1.87 13.26 4.05
N ALA A 62 -1.29 14.24 3.37
CA ALA A 62 0.15 14.52 3.42
C ALA A 62 0.64 14.98 4.81
N SER A 63 -0.26 15.44 5.68
CA SER A 63 0.08 15.84 7.05
C SER A 63 0.12 14.68 8.04
N ILE A 64 -0.42 13.52 7.67
CA ILE A 64 -0.39 12.32 8.50
C ILE A 64 1.01 11.70 8.39
N PRO A 65 1.66 11.32 9.50
CA PRO A 65 2.93 10.59 9.45
C PRO A 65 2.85 9.38 8.52
N HIS A 66 3.81 9.23 7.62
CA HIS A 66 3.70 8.29 6.52
C HIS A 66 5.00 7.49 6.32
N LEU A 67 4.90 6.17 6.39
CA LEU A 67 5.94 5.24 6.00
C LEU A 67 5.62 4.68 4.61
N ASP A 68 6.42 5.03 3.62
CA ASP A 68 6.37 4.43 2.30
C ASP A 68 7.48 3.39 2.18
N LEU A 69 7.09 2.12 2.11
CA LEU A 69 8.03 1.00 2.12
C LEU A 69 8.94 1.01 0.89
N MET A 70 8.42 1.43 -0.28
CA MET A 70 9.22 1.52 -1.49
C MET A 70 10.27 2.62 -1.38
N GLU A 71 9.90 3.79 -0.87
CA GLU A 71 10.83 4.91 -0.66
C GLU A 71 11.96 4.53 0.31
N ASP A 72 11.62 3.84 1.41
CA ASP A 72 12.61 3.39 2.38
C ASP A 72 13.59 2.39 1.77
N VAL A 73 13.10 1.39 1.03
CA VAL A 73 13.93 0.42 0.31
C VAL A 73 14.78 1.09 -0.77
N GLU A 74 14.20 2.00 -1.57
CA GLU A 74 14.90 2.78 -2.59
C GLU A 74 16.05 3.60 -1.99
N SER A 75 15.87 4.16 -0.81
CA SER A 75 16.92 4.94 -0.12
C SER A 75 18.17 4.12 0.18
N HIS A 76 18.04 2.82 0.35
CA HIS A 76 19.17 1.90 0.61
C HIS A 76 19.77 1.33 -0.68
N LEU A 77 18.94 1.05 -1.68
CA LEU A 77 19.39 0.43 -2.95
C LEU A 77 19.83 1.45 -4.00
N GLY A 78 19.32 2.68 -3.95
CA GLY A 78 19.50 3.70 -4.98
C GLY A 78 18.60 3.52 -6.21
N PHE A 79 17.73 2.53 -6.22
CA PHE A 79 16.73 2.28 -7.27
C PHE A 79 15.49 1.58 -6.71
N ARG A 80 14.40 1.66 -7.48
CA ARG A 80 13.10 1.10 -7.09
C ARG A 80 13.03 -0.40 -7.32
N VAL A 81 12.37 -1.10 -6.40
CA VAL A 81 11.95 -2.49 -6.57
C VAL A 81 10.43 -2.58 -6.50
N SER A 82 9.86 -3.58 -7.16
CA SER A 82 8.41 -3.77 -7.17
C SER A 82 7.90 -4.44 -5.89
N LEU A 83 6.61 -4.25 -5.61
CA LEU A 83 5.93 -4.97 -4.53
C LEU A 83 6.02 -6.50 -4.73
N ASP A 84 5.89 -6.98 -5.98
CA ASP A 84 6.04 -8.39 -6.34
C ASP A 84 7.42 -8.93 -5.99
N ASN A 85 8.47 -8.16 -6.23
CA ASN A 85 9.84 -8.55 -5.88
C ASN A 85 9.95 -8.79 -4.37
N LEU A 86 9.52 -7.82 -3.56
CA LEU A 86 9.55 -7.96 -2.11
C LEU A 86 8.63 -9.08 -1.60
N ALA A 87 7.46 -9.25 -2.20
CA ALA A 87 6.53 -10.33 -1.84
C ALA A 87 7.12 -11.72 -2.11
N LYS A 88 7.68 -11.91 -3.30
CA LYS A 88 8.37 -13.15 -3.71
C LYS A 88 9.52 -13.47 -2.76
N MET A 89 10.38 -12.50 -2.50
CA MET A 89 11.61 -12.70 -1.76
C MET A 89 11.41 -12.87 -0.24
N ASN A 90 10.40 -12.24 0.34
CA ASN A 90 10.19 -12.24 1.79
C ASN A 90 9.03 -13.12 2.24
N LEU A 91 7.99 -13.27 1.41
CA LEU A 91 6.77 -14.00 1.77
C LEU A 91 6.59 -15.28 0.94
N GLY A 92 7.38 -15.49 -0.12
CA GLY A 92 7.21 -16.62 -1.05
C GLY A 92 5.90 -16.55 -1.85
N THR A 93 5.30 -15.38 -1.99
CA THR A 93 4.02 -15.15 -2.67
C THR A 93 4.16 -14.17 -3.83
N GLN A 94 3.16 -14.14 -4.71
CA GLN A 94 3.09 -13.20 -5.84
C GLN A 94 1.77 -12.43 -5.80
N LYS A 95 1.75 -11.26 -6.43
CA LYS A 95 0.51 -10.49 -6.62
C LYS A 95 -0.48 -11.27 -7.49
N SER A 96 -1.77 -11.03 -7.27
CA SER A 96 -2.86 -11.65 -8.02
C SER A 96 -3.08 -11.09 -9.43
N GLY A 97 -2.33 -10.04 -9.84
CA GLY A 97 -2.43 -9.40 -11.15
C GLY A 97 -1.47 -8.24 -11.31
N HIS A 98 -1.52 -7.56 -12.44
CA HIS A 98 -0.74 -6.38 -12.74
C HIS A 98 -1.62 -5.13 -12.81
N GLY A 99 -1.03 -3.93 -12.63
CA GLY A 99 -1.76 -2.66 -12.67
C GLY A 99 -2.53 -2.43 -14.00
N LEU A 100 -2.04 -2.98 -15.11
CA LEU A 100 -2.73 -2.94 -16.40
C LEU A 100 -4.02 -3.78 -16.39
N ASP A 101 -4.05 -4.87 -15.66
CA ASP A 101 -5.24 -5.71 -15.51
C ASP A 101 -6.34 -4.95 -14.76
N ALA A 102 -5.97 -4.16 -13.76
CA ALA A 102 -6.90 -3.33 -13.00
C ALA A 102 -7.65 -2.33 -13.90
N ILE A 103 -6.95 -1.70 -14.85
CA ILE A 103 -7.56 -0.79 -15.83
C ILE A 103 -8.54 -1.55 -16.73
N THR A 104 -8.17 -2.75 -17.16
CA THR A 104 -9.03 -3.60 -17.99
C THR A 104 -10.27 -4.03 -17.23
N TRP A 105 -10.14 -4.50 -16.01
CA TRP A 105 -11.28 -4.89 -15.16
C TRP A 105 -12.23 -3.74 -14.88
N TRP A 106 -11.69 -2.53 -14.66
CA TRP A 106 -12.52 -1.33 -14.53
C TRP A 106 -13.35 -1.06 -15.78
N ARG A 107 -12.71 -1.07 -16.97
CA ARG A 107 -13.40 -0.84 -18.25
C ARG A 107 -14.44 -1.90 -18.57
N GLU A 108 -14.22 -3.14 -18.16
CA GLU A 108 -15.12 -4.26 -18.35
C GLU A 108 -16.19 -4.39 -17.26
N GLY A 109 -16.20 -3.50 -16.26
CA GLY A 109 -17.13 -3.56 -15.14
C GLY A 109 -16.89 -4.71 -14.18
N LYS A 110 -15.72 -5.32 -14.19
CA LYS A 110 -15.31 -6.44 -13.30
C LYS A 110 -14.88 -5.92 -11.93
N LEU A 111 -15.79 -5.27 -11.22
CA LEU A 111 -15.51 -4.60 -9.97
C LEU A 111 -15.04 -5.55 -8.86
N ASP A 112 -15.55 -6.78 -8.81
CA ASP A 112 -15.14 -7.77 -7.80
C ASP A 112 -13.69 -8.20 -7.97
N MET A 113 -13.20 -8.33 -9.21
CA MET A 113 -11.80 -8.63 -9.50
C MET A 113 -10.90 -7.46 -9.10
N LEU A 114 -11.33 -6.23 -9.39
CA LEU A 114 -10.62 -5.02 -9.01
C LEU A 114 -10.52 -4.87 -7.49
N LYS A 115 -11.60 -5.11 -6.76
CA LYS A 115 -11.61 -5.09 -5.29
C LYS A 115 -10.66 -6.14 -4.71
N LYS A 116 -10.73 -7.36 -5.22
CA LYS A 116 -9.83 -8.44 -4.79
C LYS A 116 -8.37 -8.06 -4.99
N TYR A 117 -8.02 -7.57 -6.17
CA TYR A 117 -6.67 -7.11 -6.48
C TYR A 117 -6.19 -6.02 -5.51
N CYS A 118 -7.03 -5.02 -5.26
CA CYS A 118 -6.75 -3.93 -4.35
C CYS A 118 -6.51 -4.43 -2.91
N LEU A 119 -7.36 -5.33 -2.42
CA LEU A 119 -7.22 -5.91 -1.08
C LEU A 119 -5.99 -6.82 -0.97
N ASP A 120 -5.65 -7.56 -2.01
CA ASP A 120 -4.44 -8.39 -2.04
C ASP A 120 -3.18 -7.52 -1.96
N ASP A 121 -3.13 -6.39 -2.64
CA ASP A 121 -2.02 -5.43 -2.55
C ASP A 121 -1.86 -4.87 -1.14
N VAL A 122 -2.94 -4.49 -0.48
CA VAL A 122 -2.92 -4.03 0.92
C VAL A 122 -2.43 -5.13 1.85
N ARG A 123 -2.92 -6.36 1.67
CA ARG A 123 -2.51 -7.51 2.48
C ARG A 123 -1.02 -7.80 2.32
N ILE A 124 -0.52 -7.83 1.09
CA ILE A 124 0.90 -8.05 0.80
C ILE A 124 1.75 -6.93 1.40
N THR A 125 1.36 -5.68 1.25
CA THR A 125 2.06 -4.53 1.84
C THR A 125 2.13 -4.64 3.37
N ARG A 126 1.02 -4.99 4.02
CA ARG A 126 0.97 -5.25 5.46
C ARG A 126 1.95 -6.36 5.86
N ASP A 127 1.92 -7.48 5.14
CA ASP A 127 2.72 -8.64 5.48
C ASP A 127 4.22 -8.39 5.29
N ILE A 128 4.60 -7.60 4.26
CA ILE A 128 5.99 -7.13 4.09
C ILE A 128 6.40 -6.21 5.24
N TYR A 129 5.53 -5.28 5.63
CA TYR A 129 5.78 -4.40 6.77
C TYR A 129 5.99 -5.20 8.05
N GLU A 130 5.12 -6.15 8.36
CA GLU A 130 5.25 -7.02 9.53
C GLU A 130 6.51 -7.89 9.47
N PHE A 131 6.87 -8.40 8.29
CA PHE A 131 8.11 -9.13 8.09
C PHE A 131 9.34 -8.26 8.40
N GLY A 132 9.42 -7.07 7.82
CA GLY A 132 10.53 -6.14 8.05
C GLY A 132 10.62 -5.68 9.50
N LYS A 133 9.49 -5.40 10.13
CA LYS A 133 9.38 -5.05 11.54
C LYS A 133 9.90 -6.17 12.45
N LYS A 134 9.54 -7.41 12.18
CA LYS A 134 9.95 -8.59 12.96
C LYS A 134 11.44 -8.92 12.77
N ASN A 135 11.94 -8.85 11.54
CA ASN A 135 13.27 -9.35 11.20
C ASN A 135 14.34 -8.24 11.14
N GLY A 136 13.96 -6.97 11.13
CA GLY A 136 14.88 -5.83 11.00
C GLY A 136 15.49 -5.66 9.61
N HIS A 137 15.03 -6.44 8.63
CA HIS A 137 15.44 -6.36 7.24
C HIS A 137 14.36 -6.91 6.30
N VAL A 138 14.45 -6.54 5.04
CA VAL A 138 13.76 -7.18 3.92
C VAL A 138 14.77 -7.60 2.88
N VAL A 139 14.37 -8.49 2.00
CA VAL A 139 15.22 -9.03 0.92
C VAL A 139 14.65 -8.64 -0.43
N ALA A 140 15.50 -8.26 -1.36
CA ALA A 140 15.14 -8.00 -2.74
C ALA A 140 16.03 -8.77 -3.71
N GLU A 141 15.51 -9.09 -4.88
CA GLU A 141 16.24 -9.56 -6.04
C GLU A 141 16.59 -8.34 -6.90
N THR A 142 17.86 -8.22 -7.29
CA THR A 142 18.35 -7.15 -8.17
C THR A 142 18.90 -7.72 -9.47
N ARG A 143 19.21 -6.84 -10.43
CA ARG A 143 19.80 -7.28 -11.71
C ARG A 143 21.19 -7.89 -11.55
N THR A 144 21.93 -7.47 -10.55
CA THR A 144 23.32 -7.88 -10.32
C THR A 144 23.44 -8.94 -9.22
N GLU A 145 22.49 -8.98 -8.31
CA GLU A 145 22.50 -9.89 -7.17
C GLU A 145 21.14 -10.56 -7.00
N PRO A 146 21.08 -11.89 -6.91
CA PRO A 146 19.83 -12.62 -6.77
C PRO A 146 19.20 -12.44 -5.39
N LYS A 147 19.95 -11.95 -4.40
CA LYS A 147 19.48 -11.78 -3.04
C LYS A 147 20.27 -10.69 -2.31
N VAL A 148 19.62 -9.56 -2.08
CA VAL A 148 20.19 -8.43 -1.32
C VAL A 148 19.35 -8.22 -0.05
N SER A 149 20.03 -8.21 1.11
CA SER A 149 19.40 -7.88 2.39
C SER A 149 19.44 -6.37 2.63
N ILE A 150 18.31 -5.78 2.91
CA ILE A 150 18.13 -4.34 3.11
C ILE A 150 17.69 -4.12 4.56
N PRO A 151 18.54 -3.47 5.39
CA PRO A 151 18.15 -3.19 6.77
C PRO A 151 17.00 -2.19 6.82
N VAL A 152 16.01 -2.44 7.66
CA VAL A 152 14.87 -1.55 7.86
C VAL A 152 14.65 -1.28 9.35
N LYS A 153 14.14 -0.08 9.67
CA LYS A 153 13.84 0.34 11.05
C LYS A 153 12.33 0.62 11.19
N TRP A 154 11.52 -0.38 10.91
CA TRP A 154 10.06 -0.25 10.94
C TRP A 154 9.43 -0.54 12.31
N HIS A 155 10.26 -0.60 13.35
CA HIS A 155 9.88 -0.90 14.75
C HIS A 155 9.10 0.20 15.46
N MET A 156 8.68 1.25 14.78
CA MET A 156 7.84 2.27 15.41
C MET A 156 6.62 1.62 16.05
N PRO A 157 6.29 1.98 17.30
CA PRO A 157 5.13 1.40 17.94
C PRO A 157 3.89 1.66 17.09
N VAL A 158 3.23 0.57 16.68
CA VAL A 158 1.92 0.66 16.01
C VAL A 158 0.93 1.09 17.08
N THR A 159 0.47 2.33 17.00
CA THR A 159 -0.68 2.75 17.80
C THR A 159 -1.94 2.16 17.19
N ALA A 160 -3.00 2.01 17.98
CA ALA A 160 -4.28 1.46 17.54
C ALA A 160 -4.92 2.21 16.36
N SER A 161 -4.42 3.40 16.01
CA SER A 161 -4.91 4.25 14.92
C SER A 161 -4.09 4.20 13.63
N THR A 162 -3.18 3.23 13.45
CA THR A 162 -2.43 3.08 12.20
C THR A 162 -3.33 2.52 11.09
N ALA A 163 -3.28 3.15 9.91
CA ALA A 163 -3.98 2.72 8.72
C ALA A 163 -3.02 2.43 7.57
N GLN A 164 -3.30 1.39 6.80
CA GLN A 164 -2.62 1.09 5.54
C GLN A 164 -3.54 1.38 4.37
N VAL A 165 -2.97 1.91 3.30
CA VAL A 165 -3.72 2.34 2.11
C VAL A 165 -3.13 1.75 0.85
N SER A 166 -4.00 1.29 -0.05
CA SER A 166 -3.69 1.01 -1.45
C SER A 166 -4.84 1.45 -2.33
N LEU A 167 -4.52 2.08 -3.45
CA LEU A 167 -5.48 2.63 -4.41
C LEU A 167 -5.51 1.85 -5.73
N PHE A 168 -6.69 1.69 -6.21
CA PHE A 168 -6.99 1.53 -7.64
C PHE A 168 -8.30 2.23 -8.03
#